data_6f9ad8faf467084f8477b721af362d68
#
_entry.id   6f9ad8faf467084f8477b721af362d68
#
_cell.length_a   1.000
_cell.length_b   1.000
_cell.length_c   1.000
_cell.angle_alpha   90.00
_cell.angle_beta   90.00
_cell.angle_gamma   90.00
#
_symmetry.space_group_name_H-M   'P 1'
#
loop_
_entity.id
_entity.type
_entity.pdbx_description
1 polymer ?
#
loop_
_entity_poly.entity_id
_entity_poly.type
_entity_poly.pdbx_seq_one_letter_code
_entity_poly.pdbx_strand_id
1 'polypeptide(L)'
;MAETAKWYVVHTYSGYENTVKATIEKTVESRQLQDRILAISIPLETVTEITESGVSKTYDRKVFPGYVLVKMVYSDDTWHVIRNIRGVNGFVGTSSNDPTPLTEEEVYAMGVEKKEIIVNYAVGDIVRILDGPLSSFTGTVESIEVDKNAVNVIVSMFGRETSVEFELDMIEVVSQ
;
A
#
# COMPACT_ATOMS: atom_id res chain seq x y z
N MET A 1 10.41 -11.20 -23.28
CA MET A 1 10.38 -10.90 -21.85
C MET A 1 8.97 -10.46 -21.47
N ALA A 2 8.43 -11.02 -20.41
CA ALA A 2 7.14 -10.57 -19.91
C ALA A 2 7.28 -9.14 -19.38
N GLU A 3 6.52 -8.23 -19.93
CA GLU A 3 6.46 -6.87 -19.44
C GLU A 3 5.77 -6.85 -18.08
N THR A 4 6.41 -6.24 -17.10
CA THR A 4 5.88 -6.19 -15.74
C THR A 4 4.99 -4.96 -15.59
N ALA A 5 3.79 -5.16 -15.02
CA ALA A 5 2.91 -4.07 -14.70
C ALA A 5 3.49 -3.21 -13.56
N LYS A 6 3.41 -1.91 -13.73
CA LYS A 6 3.89 -0.92 -12.76
C LYS A 6 2.80 0.11 -12.49
N TRP A 7 2.93 0.80 -11.38
CA TRP A 7 2.03 1.89 -11.03
C TRP A 7 2.49 3.20 -11.68
N TYR A 8 1.55 3.88 -12.34
CA TYR A 8 1.75 5.19 -12.97
C TYR A 8 0.79 6.19 -12.36
N VAL A 9 1.23 7.43 -12.29
CA VAL A 9 0.42 8.53 -11.77
C VAL A 9 -0.23 9.25 -12.95
N VAL A 10 -1.55 9.38 -12.89
CA VAL A 10 -2.34 10.09 -13.88
C VAL A 10 -2.88 11.37 -13.25
N HIS A 11 -2.60 12.50 -13.87
CA HIS A 11 -3.14 13.79 -13.46
C HIS A 11 -4.52 13.98 -14.07
N THR A 12 -5.50 14.29 -13.23
CA THR A 12 -6.88 14.57 -13.62
C THR A 12 -7.28 16.00 -13.24
N TYR A 13 -8.37 16.46 -13.80
CA TYR A 13 -9.01 17.68 -13.31
C TYR A 13 -9.56 17.45 -11.90
N SER A 14 -9.52 18.48 -11.08
CA SER A 14 -10.03 18.41 -9.71
C SER A 14 -11.50 18.01 -9.66
N GLY A 15 -11.83 17.02 -8.85
CA GLY A 15 -13.17 16.47 -8.73
C GLY A 15 -13.52 15.38 -9.74
N TYR A 16 -12.64 15.10 -10.71
CA TYR A 16 -12.87 14.07 -11.74
C TYR A 16 -12.26 12.70 -11.41
N GLU A 17 -11.59 12.53 -10.29
CA GLU A 17 -10.85 11.32 -9.94
C GLU A 17 -11.76 10.07 -9.97
N ASN A 18 -12.89 10.12 -9.32
CA ASN A 18 -13.84 9.00 -9.30
C ASN A 18 -14.45 8.73 -10.67
N THR A 19 -14.76 9.77 -11.43
CA THR A 19 -15.29 9.67 -12.80
C THR A 19 -14.26 9.04 -13.72
N VAL A 20 -13.01 9.46 -13.64
CA VAL A 20 -11.90 8.90 -14.41
C VAL A 20 -11.71 7.43 -14.07
N LYS A 21 -11.65 7.08 -12.79
CA LYS A 21 -11.53 5.69 -12.34
C LYS A 21 -12.65 4.82 -12.93
N ALA A 22 -13.91 5.23 -12.79
CA ALA A 22 -15.05 4.49 -13.32
C ALA A 22 -15.00 4.35 -14.84
N THR A 23 -14.58 5.38 -15.55
CA THR A 23 -14.46 5.35 -17.01
C THR A 23 -13.35 4.43 -17.48
N ILE A 24 -12.20 4.43 -16.77
CA ILE A 24 -11.09 3.51 -17.07
C ILE A 24 -11.56 2.07 -16.86
N GLU A 25 -12.22 1.77 -15.75
CA GLU A 25 -12.73 0.43 -15.45
C GLU A 25 -13.68 -0.07 -16.54
N LYS A 26 -14.61 0.77 -16.98
CA LYS A 26 -15.53 0.44 -18.09
C LYS A 26 -14.79 0.21 -19.41
N THR A 27 -13.79 1.03 -19.70
CA THR A 27 -13.00 0.92 -20.93
C THR A 27 -12.17 -0.37 -20.91
N VAL A 28 -11.58 -0.73 -19.78
CA VAL A 28 -10.84 -1.98 -19.60
C VAL A 28 -11.74 -3.19 -19.86
N GLU A 29 -12.94 -3.16 -19.31
CA GLU A 29 -13.93 -4.21 -19.49
C GLU A 29 -14.40 -4.31 -20.96
N SER A 30 -14.77 -3.19 -21.58
CA SER A 30 -15.26 -3.16 -22.95
C SER A 30 -14.23 -3.50 -24.01
N ARG A 31 -12.96 -3.19 -23.76
CA ARG A 31 -11.83 -3.46 -24.67
C ARG A 31 -11.03 -4.70 -24.30
N GLN A 32 -11.43 -5.42 -23.25
CA GLN A 32 -10.75 -6.62 -22.78
C GLN A 32 -9.25 -6.38 -22.46
N LEU A 33 -8.98 -5.31 -21.71
CA LEU A 33 -7.62 -4.90 -21.34
C LEU A 33 -7.24 -5.32 -19.90
N GLN A 34 -7.95 -6.30 -19.33
CA GLN A 34 -7.73 -6.74 -17.95
C GLN A 34 -6.31 -7.26 -17.70
N ASP A 35 -5.66 -7.83 -18.72
CA ASP A 35 -4.29 -8.33 -18.65
C ASP A 35 -3.26 -7.17 -18.71
N ARG A 36 -3.65 -5.99 -19.14
CA ARG A 36 -2.75 -4.86 -19.35
C ARG A 36 -2.98 -3.72 -18.36
N ILE A 37 -4.22 -3.45 -18.00
CA ILE A 37 -4.59 -2.49 -16.95
C ILE A 37 -5.19 -3.28 -15.80
N LEU A 38 -4.39 -3.51 -14.77
CA LEU A 38 -4.69 -4.47 -13.72
C LEU A 38 -5.47 -3.87 -12.54
N ALA A 39 -5.18 -2.62 -12.20
CA ALA A 39 -5.79 -1.96 -11.07
C ALA A 39 -5.77 -0.45 -11.21
N ILE A 40 -6.71 0.20 -10.55
CA ILE A 40 -6.81 1.65 -10.47
C ILE A 40 -7.07 2.03 -9.02
N SER A 41 -6.33 2.99 -8.49
CA SER A 41 -6.46 3.41 -7.10
C SER A 41 -6.50 4.92 -6.98
N ILE A 42 -7.36 5.38 -6.09
CA ILE A 42 -7.37 6.75 -5.61
C ILE A 42 -6.96 6.69 -4.14
N PRO A 43 -5.72 7.07 -3.78
CA PRO A 43 -5.27 6.96 -2.41
C PRO A 43 -6.11 7.81 -1.47
N LEU A 44 -6.63 7.18 -0.42
CA LEU A 44 -7.45 7.82 0.60
C LEU A 44 -6.79 7.62 1.96
N GLU A 45 -6.92 8.62 2.81
CA GLU A 45 -6.57 8.50 4.22
C GLU A 45 -7.81 8.74 5.07
N THR A 46 -7.96 7.98 6.13
CA THR A 46 -9.02 8.18 7.10
C THR A 46 -8.60 9.24 8.11
N VAL A 47 -9.36 10.33 8.17
CA VAL A 47 -9.08 11.44 9.08
C VAL A 47 -10.18 11.47 10.14
N THR A 48 -9.77 11.56 11.41
CA THR A 48 -10.68 11.74 12.54
C THR A 48 -10.53 13.16 13.07
N GLU A 49 -11.60 13.92 13.01
CA GLU A 49 -11.68 15.27 13.59
C GLU A 49 -12.60 15.28 14.80
N ILE A 50 -12.17 16.00 15.83
CA ILE A 50 -13.02 16.26 16.99
C ILE A 50 -13.61 17.65 16.82
N THR A 51 -14.95 17.72 16.72
CA THR A 51 -15.67 18.99 16.61
C THR A 51 -15.66 19.74 17.95
N GLU A 52 -15.94 21.04 17.93
CA GLU A 52 -16.05 21.88 19.14
C GLU A 52 -17.07 21.32 20.16
N SER A 53 -18.07 20.60 19.69
CA SER A 53 -19.06 19.93 20.54
C SER A 53 -18.57 18.59 21.13
N GLY A 54 -17.33 18.17 20.87
CA GLY A 54 -16.73 16.93 21.37
C GLY A 54 -17.14 15.68 20.61
N VAL A 55 -17.78 15.82 19.44
CA VAL A 55 -18.17 14.70 18.59
C VAL A 55 -17.03 14.34 17.64
N SER A 56 -16.63 13.08 17.63
CA SER A 56 -15.67 12.56 16.64
C SER A 56 -16.36 12.37 15.29
N LYS A 57 -15.79 12.94 14.24
CA LYS A 57 -16.16 12.65 12.85
C LYS A 57 -15.01 11.96 12.16
N THR A 58 -15.30 10.81 11.55
CA THR A 58 -14.35 10.07 10.74
C THR A 58 -14.77 10.15 9.29
N TYR A 59 -13.87 10.59 8.41
CA TYR A 59 -14.12 10.66 6.98
C TYR A 59 -12.86 10.32 6.19
N ASP A 60 -13.06 9.89 4.94
CA ASP A 60 -11.95 9.60 4.04
C ASP A 60 -11.61 10.86 3.23
N ARG A 61 -10.34 11.18 3.22
CA ARG A 61 -9.79 12.31 2.47
C ARG A 61 -8.85 11.80 1.39
N LYS A 62 -8.91 12.40 0.20
CA LYS A 62 -7.95 12.10 -0.86
C LYS A 62 -6.58 12.61 -0.47
N VAL A 63 -5.59 11.72 -0.48
CA VAL A 63 -4.19 12.05 -0.15
C VAL A 63 -3.60 12.95 -1.23
N PHE A 64 -3.92 12.65 -2.50
CA PHE A 64 -3.45 13.42 -3.66
C PHE A 64 -4.64 13.84 -4.53
N PRO A 65 -5.33 14.95 -4.21
CA PRO A 65 -6.42 15.44 -5.05
C PRO A 65 -5.95 15.76 -6.47
N GLY A 66 -6.70 15.33 -7.46
CA GLY A 66 -6.35 15.51 -8.87
C GLY A 66 -5.40 14.44 -9.42
N TYR A 67 -5.16 13.36 -8.71
CA TYR A 67 -4.30 12.25 -9.14
C TYR A 67 -5.01 10.91 -8.99
N VAL A 68 -4.79 10.04 -9.97
CA VAL A 68 -5.26 8.65 -9.97
C VAL A 68 -4.08 7.76 -10.28
N LEU A 69 -3.95 6.67 -9.54
CA LEU A 69 -2.90 5.68 -9.75
C LEU A 69 -3.43 4.53 -10.60
N VAL A 70 -2.68 4.16 -11.64
CA VAL A 70 -3.06 3.07 -12.55
C VAL A 70 -1.92 2.06 -12.60
N LYS A 71 -2.24 0.80 -12.26
CA LYS A 71 -1.31 -0.32 -12.43
C LYS A 71 -1.52 -0.92 -13.81
N MET A 72 -0.55 -0.76 -14.67
CA MET A 72 -0.65 -1.22 -16.06
C MET A 72 0.69 -1.67 -16.62
N VAL A 73 0.61 -2.49 -17.66
CA VAL A 73 1.74 -2.75 -18.55
C VAL A 73 1.78 -1.60 -19.55
N TYR A 74 2.83 -0.77 -19.48
CA TYR A 74 2.98 0.39 -20.33
C TYR A 74 3.19 -0.06 -21.80
N SER A 75 2.37 0.47 -22.68
CA SER A 75 2.48 0.34 -24.11
C SER A 75 1.81 1.56 -24.77
N ASP A 76 2.05 1.76 -26.06
CA ASP A 76 1.39 2.84 -26.79
C ASP A 76 -0.15 2.71 -26.71
N ASP A 77 -0.64 1.50 -26.76
CA ASP A 77 -2.10 1.20 -26.67
C ASP A 77 -2.66 1.63 -25.31
N THR A 78 -2.03 1.20 -24.22
CA THR A 78 -2.49 1.54 -22.86
C THR A 78 -2.35 3.03 -22.57
N TRP A 79 -1.27 3.63 -23.04
CA TRP A 79 -1.05 5.07 -22.93
C TRP A 79 -2.16 5.86 -23.62
N HIS A 80 -2.49 5.50 -24.87
CA HIS A 80 -3.57 6.16 -25.62
C HIS A 80 -4.95 5.98 -24.97
N VAL A 81 -5.23 4.80 -24.47
CA VAL A 81 -6.51 4.51 -23.78
C VAL A 81 -6.70 5.42 -22.57
N ILE A 82 -5.69 5.50 -21.72
CA ILE A 82 -5.75 6.33 -20.50
C ILE A 82 -5.74 7.82 -20.86
N ARG A 83 -4.90 8.23 -21.78
CA ARG A 83 -4.75 9.63 -22.19
C ARG A 83 -6.03 10.22 -22.81
N ASN A 84 -6.82 9.39 -23.48
CA ASN A 84 -8.07 9.80 -24.12
C ASN A 84 -9.30 9.77 -23.20
N ILE A 85 -9.14 9.35 -21.95
CA ILE A 85 -10.23 9.37 -20.98
C ILE A 85 -10.60 10.81 -20.64
N ARG A 86 -11.88 11.12 -20.66
CA ARG A 86 -12.38 12.44 -20.28
C ARG A 86 -12.09 12.73 -18.81
N GLY A 87 -11.47 13.85 -18.55
CA GLY A 87 -11.03 14.26 -17.22
C GLY A 87 -9.55 14.00 -16.94
N VAL A 88 -8.89 13.22 -17.80
CA VAL A 88 -7.44 12.98 -17.72
C VAL A 88 -6.70 14.15 -18.39
N ASN A 89 -5.81 14.77 -17.62
CA ASN A 89 -4.94 15.84 -18.09
C ASN A 89 -3.64 15.28 -18.70
N GLY A 90 -3.13 14.19 -18.15
CA GLY A 90 -1.94 13.51 -18.65
C GLY A 90 -1.30 12.63 -17.59
N PHE A 91 -0.23 11.97 -17.98
CA PHE A 91 0.62 11.22 -17.05
C PHE A 91 1.63 12.14 -16.37
N VAL A 92 1.97 11.81 -15.13
CA VAL A 92 3.08 12.45 -14.42
C VAL A 92 4.38 11.74 -14.79
N GLY A 93 5.39 12.49 -15.20
CA GLY A 93 6.67 11.92 -15.58
C GLY A 93 7.61 12.96 -16.17
N THR A 94 8.73 12.50 -16.70
CA THR A 94 9.79 13.34 -17.29
C THR A 94 9.31 14.07 -18.54
N SER A 95 8.39 13.46 -19.28
CA SER A 95 7.70 14.08 -20.41
C SER A 95 6.29 13.50 -20.56
N SER A 96 5.45 14.19 -21.31
CA SER A 96 4.05 13.73 -21.53
C SER A 96 3.97 12.40 -22.27
N ASN A 97 5.03 12.01 -22.98
CA ASN A 97 5.10 10.77 -23.75
C ASN A 97 5.93 9.67 -23.07
N ASP A 98 6.52 9.96 -21.91
CA ASP A 98 7.36 9.03 -21.18
C ASP A 98 7.04 9.10 -19.69
N PRO A 99 5.95 8.47 -19.27
CA PRO A 99 5.56 8.47 -17.87
C PRO A 99 6.54 7.67 -17.02
N THR A 100 6.89 8.22 -15.87
CA THR A 100 7.79 7.58 -14.93
C THR A 100 6.96 6.71 -13.96
N PRO A 101 7.19 5.39 -13.90
CA PRO A 101 6.49 4.55 -12.95
C PRO A 101 6.92 4.85 -11.52
N LEU A 102 6.02 4.62 -10.58
CA LEU A 102 6.34 4.68 -9.15
C LEU A 102 7.30 3.56 -8.77
N THR A 103 8.19 3.85 -7.85
CA THR A 103 9.04 2.82 -7.23
C THR A 103 8.21 1.98 -6.26
N GLU A 104 8.68 0.78 -5.93
CA GLU A 104 8.02 -0.08 -4.95
C GLU A 104 7.88 0.62 -3.59
N GLU A 105 8.90 1.36 -3.18
CA GLU A 105 8.88 2.12 -1.93
C GLU A 105 7.78 3.20 -1.93
N GLU A 106 7.64 3.93 -3.03
CA GLU A 106 6.59 4.93 -3.19
C GLU A 106 5.19 4.31 -3.16
N VAL A 107 5.03 3.17 -3.83
CA VAL A 107 3.76 2.42 -3.84
C VAL A 107 3.34 2.01 -2.42
N TYR A 108 4.27 1.46 -1.65
CA TYR A 108 4.00 1.07 -0.26
C TYR A 108 3.76 2.28 0.64
N ALA A 109 4.54 3.34 0.47
CA ALA A 109 4.37 4.59 1.24
C ALA A 109 3.00 5.24 1.00
N MET A 110 2.45 5.11 -0.20
CA MET A 110 1.12 5.61 -0.54
C MET A 110 -0.02 4.70 -0.06
N GLY A 111 0.30 3.52 0.45
CA GLY A 111 -0.69 2.55 0.91
C GLY A 111 -1.50 1.90 -0.22
N VAL A 112 -1.02 1.97 -1.44
CA VAL A 112 -1.70 1.40 -2.63
C VAL A 112 -1.59 -0.11 -2.64
N GLU A 113 -0.41 -0.62 -2.32
CA GLU A 113 -0.16 -2.04 -2.10
C GLU A 113 0.44 -2.25 -0.72
N LYS A 114 0.08 -3.35 -0.10
CA LYS A 114 0.71 -3.78 1.14
C LYS A 114 1.94 -4.61 0.80
N LYS A 115 3.04 -4.34 1.48
CA LYS A 115 4.22 -5.17 1.39
C LYS A 115 3.87 -6.57 1.91
N GLU A 116 4.11 -7.60 1.10
CA GLU A 116 3.99 -8.96 1.59
C GLU A 116 5.14 -9.22 2.58
N ILE A 117 4.78 -9.27 3.84
CA ILE A 117 5.72 -9.64 4.88
C ILE A 117 5.69 -11.16 5.00
N ILE A 118 6.75 -11.79 4.51
CA ILE A 118 6.93 -13.23 4.67
C ILE A 118 7.44 -13.47 6.07
N VAL A 119 6.61 -14.07 6.90
CA VAL A 119 6.95 -14.42 8.28
C VAL A 119 7.56 -15.80 8.30
N ASN A 120 8.78 -15.93 8.80
CA ASN A 120 9.49 -17.22 8.90
C ASN A 120 9.26 -17.92 10.24
N TYR A 121 8.37 -17.41 11.06
CA TYR A 121 8.07 -17.94 12.39
C TYR A 121 6.56 -18.17 12.55
N ALA A 122 6.22 -19.00 13.52
CA ALA A 122 4.84 -19.34 13.87
C ALA A 122 4.60 -19.14 15.36
N VAL A 123 3.33 -19.15 15.77
CA VAL A 123 2.95 -19.10 17.20
C VAL A 123 3.62 -20.26 17.94
N GLY A 124 4.31 -19.92 19.04
CA GLY A 124 5.08 -20.89 19.85
C GLY A 124 6.57 -20.95 19.51
N ASP A 125 7.01 -20.33 18.44
CA ASP A 125 8.42 -20.30 18.07
C ASP A 125 9.21 -19.31 18.94
N ILE A 126 10.48 -19.64 19.17
CA ILE A 126 11.40 -18.75 19.88
C ILE A 126 11.98 -17.77 18.86
N VAL A 127 11.85 -16.49 19.15
CA VAL A 127 12.32 -15.41 18.30
C VAL A 127 13.23 -14.46 19.05
N ARG A 128 14.08 -13.77 18.30
CA ARG A 128 14.96 -12.74 18.83
C ARG A 128 14.53 -11.37 18.30
N ILE A 129 14.55 -10.39 19.17
CA ILE A 129 14.21 -9.01 18.82
C ILE A 129 15.45 -8.35 18.20
N LEU A 130 15.26 -7.77 17.00
CA LEU A 130 16.36 -7.21 16.21
C LEU A 130 16.63 -5.74 16.50
N ASP A 131 15.61 -4.99 16.87
CA ASP A 131 15.72 -3.54 17.06
C ASP A 131 14.92 -3.05 18.26
N GLY A 132 15.22 -1.84 18.70
CA GLY A 132 14.55 -1.18 19.80
C GLY A 132 15.18 -1.43 21.18
N PRO A 133 14.52 -0.98 22.26
CA PRO A 133 15.06 -1.11 23.63
C PRO A 133 15.25 -2.55 24.09
N LEU A 134 14.54 -3.49 23.46
CA LEU A 134 14.58 -4.92 23.77
C LEU A 134 15.41 -5.71 22.77
N SER A 135 16.23 -5.06 21.95
CA SER A 135 17.08 -5.74 20.98
C SER A 135 17.99 -6.76 21.69
N SER A 136 18.20 -7.90 21.05
CA SER A 136 18.92 -9.07 21.56
C SER A 136 18.19 -9.90 22.62
N PHE A 137 17.03 -9.47 23.10
CA PHE A 137 16.19 -10.31 23.94
C PHE A 137 15.51 -11.40 23.09
N THR A 138 15.27 -12.53 23.69
CA THR A 138 14.50 -13.63 23.08
C THR A 138 13.14 -13.74 23.76
N GLY A 139 12.17 -14.20 22.99
CA GLY A 139 10.82 -14.42 23.48
C GLY A 139 10.11 -15.51 22.69
N THR A 140 8.90 -15.82 23.10
CA THR A 140 8.04 -16.78 22.42
C THR A 140 6.88 -16.06 21.74
N VAL A 141 6.61 -16.40 20.50
CA VAL A 141 5.50 -15.80 19.73
C VAL A 141 4.17 -16.23 20.35
N GLU A 142 3.39 -15.26 20.77
CA GLU A 142 2.05 -15.47 21.35
C GLU A 142 0.97 -15.43 20.26
N SER A 143 1.02 -14.40 19.40
CA SER A 143 0.09 -14.24 18.29
C SER A 143 0.71 -13.45 17.15
N ILE A 144 0.22 -13.66 15.93
CA ILE A 144 0.67 -12.98 14.72
C ILE A 144 -0.53 -12.37 14.03
N GLU A 145 -0.51 -11.06 13.84
CA GLU A 145 -1.55 -10.30 13.12
C GLU A 145 -0.93 -9.65 11.87
N VAL A 146 -0.84 -10.43 10.80
CA VAL A 146 -0.22 -9.99 9.54
C VAL A 146 -0.91 -8.75 8.97
N ASP A 147 -2.23 -8.67 9.07
CA ASP A 147 -3.02 -7.56 8.56
C ASP A 147 -2.70 -6.23 9.26
N LYS A 148 -2.25 -6.29 10.49
CA LYS A 148 -1.87 -5.11 11.28
C LYS A 148 -0.36 -4.86 11.32
N ASN A 149 0.43 -5.70 10.65
CA ASN A 149 1.89 -5.68 10.74
C ASN A 149 2.37 -5.80 12.19
N ALA A 150 1.72 -6.65 12.97
CA ALA A 150 1.96 -6.80 14.40
C ALA A 150 2.18 -8.25 14.82
N VAL A 151 3.04 -8.45 15.77
CA VAL A 151 3.27 -9.74 16.42
C VAL A 151 3.42 -9.51 17.92
N ASN A 152 2.70 -10.29 18.71
CA ASN A 152 2.84 -10.28 20.16
C ASN A 152 3.82 -11.36 20.57
N VAL A 153 4.83 -10.97 21.33
CA VAL A 153 5.90 -11.86 21.81
C VAL A 153 5.95 -11.79 23.33
N ILE A 154 5.96 -12.95 23.96
CA ILE A 154 6.15 -13.05 25.40
C ILE A 154 7.66 -13.01 25.69
N VAL A 155 8.08 -11.94 26.31
CA VAL A 155 9.48 -11.70 26.67
C VAL A 155 9.62 -11.84 28.20
N SER A 156 10.63 -12.61 28.62
CA SER A 156 10.95 -12.73 30.05
C SER A 156 11.91 -11.62 30.46
N MET A 157 11.45 -10.70 31.27
CA MET A 157 12.22 -9.60 31.82
C MET A 157 12.12 -9.56 33.33
N PHE A 158 13.26 -9.45 34.02
CA PHE A 158 13.30 -9.32 35.48
C PHE A 158 12.56 -10.44 36.22
N GLY A 159 12.57 -11.66 35.65
CA GLY A 159 11.84 -12.79 36.22
C GLY A 159 10.33 -12.78 36.00
N ARG A 160 9.83 -11.91 35.13
CA ARG A 160 8.41 -11.80 34.76
C ARG A 160 8.25 -11.95 33.26
N GLU A 161 7.20 -12.65 32.86
CA GLU A 161 6.79 -12.74 31.46
C GLU A 161 5.87 -11.59 31.12
N THR A 162 6.19 -10.88 30.03
CA THR A 162 5.40 -9.75 29.55
C THR A 162 5.16 -9.88 28.05
N SER A 163 3.91 -9.75 27.63
CA SER A 163 3.57 -9.70 26.21
C SER A 163 3.85 -8.31 25.67
N VAL A 164 4.66 -8.22 24.61
CA VAL A 164 5.01 -6.98 23.95
C VAL A 164 4.73 -7.09 22.45
N GLU A 165 4.13 -6.06 21.90
CA GLU A 165 3.83 -5.99 20.49
C GLU A 165 5.04 -5.44 19.72
N PHE A 166 5.40 -6.10 18.63
CA PHE A 166 6.45 -5.70 17.70
C PHE A 166 5.94 -5.69 16.27
N GLU A 167 6.62 -4.98 15.40
CA GLU A 167 6.40 -5.11 13.96
C GLU A 167 6.96 -6.45 13.46
N LEU A 168 6.35 -7.01 12.43
CA LEU A 168 6.68 -8.36 11.94
C LEU A 168 8.15 -8.50 11.48
N ASP A 169 8.76 -7.44 10.99
CA ASP A 169 10.14 -7.41 10.52
C ASP A 169 11.17 -7.13 11.64
N MET A 170 10.71 -6.80 12.85
CA MET A 170 11.57 -6.53 14.00
C MET A 170 12.03 -7.77 14.74
N ILE A 171 11.52 -8.94 14.39
CA ILE A 171 11.86 -10.19 15.05
C ILE A 171 12.34 -11.26 14.06
N GLU A 172 13.20 -12.12 14.53
CA GLU A 172 13.81 -13.19 13.74
C GLU A 172 13.71 -14.51 14.50
N VAL A 173 13.41 -15.60 13.79
CA VAL A 173 13.42 -16.94 14.37
C VAL A 173 14.83 -17.29 14.82
N VAL A 174 14.93 -17.80 16.04
CA VAL A 174 16.21 -18.33 16.54
C VAL A 174 16.34 -19.77 16.05
N SER A 175 17.31 -20.02 15.18
CA SER A 175 17.62 -21.37 14.75
C SER A 175 18.16 -22.20 15.93
N GLN A 176 17.56 -23.36 16.13
CA GLN A 176 18.09 -24.33 17.10
C GLN A 176 19.40 -24.94 16.63
#